data_fe7683e221041b0f50c91712c966fbdb
#
_entry.id   fe7683e221041b0f50c91712c966fbdb
#
_cell.length_a   1.000
_cell.length_b   1.000
_cell.length_c   1.000
_cell.angle_alpha   90.00
_cell.angle_beta   90.00
_cell.angle_gamma   90.00
#
_symmetry.space_group_name_H-M   'P 1'
#
loop_
_entity.id
_entity.type
_entity.pdbx_description
1 polymer ?
#
loop_
_entity_poly.entity_id
_entity_poly.type
_entity_poly.pdbx_seq_one_letter_code
_entity_poly.pdbx_strand_id
1 'polypeptide(L)'
;MTETTSIRNATRDDIAFLADCNIAMAFESEGKRLDREVLTRGITAVFDHPERGFYLVAEREGRAVGSLLITHEWSDWRNGGWWWIQSVYVMPDARRSGVFSTMYREIESRARTTTGVIGLRLYVEKENTGAQKTYEALGMEPAYYSLYQRAWSEPPGKPA
;
A
#
# COMPACT_ATOMS: atom_id res chain seq x y z
N MET A 1 -21.56 14.86 11.70
CA MET A 1 -21.30 13.43 11.92
C MET A 1 -20.05 13.05 11.15
N THR A 2 -19.12 12.40 11.80
CA THR A 2 -17.93 11.87 11.10
C THR A 2 -18.35 10.61 10.35
N GLU A 3 -18.12 10.62 9.05
CA GLU A 3 -18.35 9.44 8.20
C GLU A 3 -17.48 8.28 8.67
N THR A 4 -18.09 7.14 8.92
CA THR A 4 -17.38 5.95 9.37
C THR A 4 -16.65 5.33 8.19
N THR A 5 -15.33 5.09 8.34
CA THR A 5 -14.53 4.37 7.37
C THR A 5 -14.52 2.88 7.72
N SER A 6 -14.94 2.05 6.79
CA SER A 6 -14.82 0.59 6.90
C SER A 6 -13.70 0.08 6.00
N ILE A 7 -13.03 -0.99 6.43
CA ILE A 7 -11.93 -1.62 5.67
C ILE A 7 -12.34 -3.03 5.30
N ARG A 8 -12.15 -3.38 4.05
CA ARG A 8 -12.43 -4.75 3.55
C ARG A 8 -11.32 -5.23 2.62
N ASN A 9 -11.25 -6.52 2.41
CA ASN A 9 -10.43 -7.06 1.34
C ASN A 9 -10.97 -6.59 -0.01
N ALA A 10 -10.07 -6.28 -0.94
CA ALA A 10 -10.45 -6.03 -2.31
C ALA A 10 -10.93 -7.33 -2.98
N THR A 11 -11.80 -7.18 -3.95
CA THR A 11 -12.23 -8.26 -4.84
C THR A 11 -11.82 -7.95 -6.27
N ARG A 12 -12.01 -8.88 -7.20
CA ARG A 12 -11.72 -8.63 -8.62
C ARG A 12 -12.52 -7.48 -9.21
N ASP A 13 -13.69 -7.17 -8.63
CA ASP A 13 -14.48 -6.02 -9.03
C ASP A 13 -13.81 -4.67 -8.72
N ASP A 14 -12.83 -4.67 -7.82
CA ASP A 14 -12.08 -3.47 -7.46
C ASP A 14 -10.87 -3.20 -8.39
N ILE A 15 -10.54 -4.09 -9.32
CA ILE A 15 -9.31 -3.98 -10.13
C ILE A 15 -9.23 -2.62 -10.83
N ALA A 16 -10.31 -2.14 -11.43
CA ALA A 16 -10.34 -0.83 -12.08
C ALA A 16 -10.05 0.31 -11.09
N PHE A 17 -10.67 0.28 -9.92
CA PHE A 17 -10.42 1.26 -8.86
C PHE A 17 -8.96 1.22 -8.37
N LEU A 18 -8.40 0.03 -8.16
CA LEU A 18 -7.00 -0.14 -7.76
C LEU A 18 -6.04 0.41 -8.83
N ALA A 19 -6.36 0.19 -10.10
CA ALA A 19 -5.57 0.75 -11.20
C ALA A 19 -5.64 2.28 -11.21
N ASP A 20 -6.82 2.85 -11.05
CA ASP A 20 -7.00 4.31 -10.97
C ASP A 20 -6.21 4.91 -9.81
N CYS A 21 -6.24 4.28 -8.64
CA CYS A 21 -5.47 4.71 -7.47
C CYS A 21 -3.96 4.73 -7.74
N ASN A 22 -3.44 3.67 -8.35
CA ASN A 22 -2.00 3.57 -8.64
C ASN A 22 -1.56 4.59 -9.71
N ILE A 23 -2.37 4.78 -10.74
CA ILE A 23 -2.09 5.79 -11.79
C ILE A 23 -2.05 7.19 -11.17
N ALA A 24 -3.04 7.53 -10.36
CA ALA A 24 -3.09 8.82 -9.68
C ALA A 24 -1.92 9.01 -8.72
N MET A 25 -1.60 8.00 -7.93
CA MET A 25 -0.49 8.04 -6.98
C MET A 25 0.86 8.27 -7.69
N ALA A 26 1.15 7.52 -8.74
CA ALA A 26 2.40 7.63 -9.47
C ALA A 26 2.56 9.02 -10.11
N PHE A 27 1.48 9.56 -10.64
CA PHE A 27 1.48 10.89 -11.23
C PHE A 27 1.63 11.99 -10.17
N GLU A 28 0.88 11.92 -9.08
CA GLU A 28 0.93 12.93 -8.02
C GLU A 28 2.27 12.94 -7.27
N SER A 29 2.84 11.76 -6.97
CA SER A 29 4.06 11.66 -6.16
C SER A 29 5.35 11.82 -6.97
N GLU A 30 5.38 11.32 -8.21
CA GLU A 30 6.62 11.24 -9.00
C GLU A 30 6.49 11.77 -10.43
N GLY A 31 5.34 12.29 -10.82
CA GLY A 31 5.08 12.74 -12.20
C GLY A 31 5.14 11.62 -13.24
N LYS A 32 5.08 10.36 -12.80
CA LYS A 32 5.18 9.19 -13.67
C LYS A 32 3.81 8.82 -14.25
N ARG A 33 3.83 8.42 -15.52
CA ARG A 33 2.66 7.88 -16.21
C ARG A 33 2.82 6.36 -16.33
N LEU A 34 1.94 5.62 -15.65
CA LEU A 34 1.93 4.16 -15.71
C LEU A 34 1.16 3.68 -16.94
N ASP A 35 1.63 2.59 -17.53
CA ASP A 35 0.87 1.87 -18.54
C ASP A 35 -0.27 1.10 -17.87
N ARG A 36 -1.51 1.48 -18.18
CA ARG A 36 -2.71 0.90 -17.55
C ARG A 36 -2.83 -0.61 -17.81
N GLU A 37 -2.45 -1.08 -18.99
CA GLU A 37 -2.53 -2.49 -19.32
C GLU A 37 -1.54 -3.33 -18.50
N VAL A 38 -0.29 -2.88 -18.42
CA VAL A 38 0.73 -3.52 -17.59
C VAL A 38 0.30 -3.52 -16.11
N LEU A 39 -0.17 -2.39 -15.62
CA LEU A 39 -0.64 -2.23 -14.25
C LEU A 39 -1.82 -3.14 -13.94
N THR A 40 -2.83 -3.18 -14.82
CA THR A 40 -4.01 -4.02 -14.63
C THR A 40 -3.64 -5.51 -14.58
N ARG A 41 -2.73 -5.95 -15.45
CA ARG A 41 -2.20 -7.32 -15.38
C ARG A 41 -1.45 -7.59 -14.08
N GLY A 42 -0.66 -6.61 -13.60
CA GLY A 42 0.07 -6.72 -12.33
C GLY A 42 -0.87 -6.83 -11.12
N ILE A 43 -1.94 -6.04 -11.10
CA ILE A 43 -2.95 -6.10 -10.05
C ILE A 43 -3.69 -7.44 -10.11
N THR A 44 -4.14 -7.86 -11.30
CA THR A 44 -4.82 -9.14 -11.49
C THR A 44 -3.97 -10.32 -11.01
N ALA A 45 -2.66 -10.25 -11.26
CA ALA A 45 -1.72 -11.29 -10.84
C ALA A 45 -1.67 -11.46 -9.31
N VAL A 46 -1.96 -10.43 -8.52
CA VAL A 46 -2.06 -10.56 -7.06
C VAL A 46 -3.28 -11.39 -6.67
N PHE A 47 -4.41 -11.21 -7.37
CA PHE A 47 -5.60 -12.03 -7.14
C PHE A 47 -5.41 -13.48 -7.59
N ASP A 48 -4.69 -13.69 -8.69
CA ASP A 48 -4.40 -15.04 -9.20
C ASP A 48 -3.37 -15.79 -8.32
N HIS A 49 -2.55 -15.05 -7.59
CA HIS A 49 -1.44 -15.57 -6.78
C HIS A 49 -1.49 -15.00 -5.36
N PRO A 50 -2.40 -15.52 -4.50
CA PRO A 50 -2.56 -14.98 -3.13
C PRO A 50 -1.29 -14.99 -2.28
N GLU A 51 -0.32 -15.83 -2.63
CA GLU A 51 0.99 -15.86 -1.96
C GLU A 51 1.82 -14.59 -2.20
N ARG A 52 1.50 -13.81 -3.21
CA ARG A 52 2.19 -12.53 -3.49
C ARG A 52 1.76 -11.43 -2.56
N GLY A 53 0.50 -11.44 -2.14
CA GLY A 53 -0.05 -10.40 -1.29
C GLY A 53 -1.56 -10.26 -1.42
N PHE A 54 -2.08 -9.16 -0.90
CA PHE A 54 -3.51 -8.86 -0.98
C PHE A 54 -3.75 -7.35 -0.91
N TYR A 55 -4.86 -6.92 -1.50
CA TYR A 55 -5.29 -5.52 -1.44
C TYR A 55 -6.37 -5.32 -0.38
N LEU A 56 -6.32 -4.17 0.28
CA LEU A 56 -7.42 -3.65 1.08
C LEU A 56 -8.04 -2.42 0.41
N VAL A 57 -9.33 -2.27 0.62
CA VAL A 57 -10.11 -1.09 0.20
C VAL A 57 -10.75 -0.46 1.42
N ALA A 58 -10.63 0.85 1.53
CA ALA A 58 -11.36 1.66 2.50
C ALA A 58 -12.62 2.21 1.85
N GLU A 59 -13.74 2.12 2.55
CA GLU A 59 -15.03 2.60 2.08
C GLU A 59 -15.67 3.57 3.07
N ARG A 60 -16.39 4.54 2.51
CA ARG A 60 -17.32 5.41 3.22
C ARG A 60 -18.64 5.44 2.48
N GLU A 61 -19.73 5.19 3.17
CA GLU A 61 -21.08 5.19 2.58
C GLU A 61 -21.18 4.37 1.29
N GLY A 62 -20.51 3.20 1.27
CA GLY A 62 -20.50 2.30 0.12
C GLY A 62 -19.61 2.73 -1.05
N ARG A 63 -18.86 3.83 -0.92
CA ARG A 63 -17.93 4.32 -1.92
C ARG A 63 -16.49 4.01 -1.51
N ALA A 64 -15.71 3.43 -2.41
CA ALA A 64 -14.28 3.22 -2.22
C ALA A 64 -13.55 4.58 -2.18
N VAL A 65 -12.79 4.82 -1.10
CA VAL A 65 -12.08 6.08 -0.86
C VAL A 65 -10.58 5.91 -0.64
N GLY A 66 -10.09 4.68 -0.57
CA GLY A 66 -8.67 4.41 -0.42
C GLY A 66 -8.33 2.95 -0.65
N SER A 67 -7.06 2.69 -0.87
CA SER A 67 -6.55 1.34 -1.05
C SER A 67 -5.10 1.23 -0.63
N LEU A 68 -4.67 0.01 -0.35
CA LEU A 68 -3.27 -0.35 -0.17
C LEU A 68 -3.04 -1.81 -0.56
N LEU A 69 -1.79 -2.13 -0.85
CA LEU A 69 -1.31 -3.48 -1.12
C LEU A 69 -0.44 -3.96 0.03
N ILE A 70 -0.64 -5.20 0.46
CA ILE A 70 0.28 -5.89 1.36
C ILE A 70 1.03 -6.95 0.56
N THR A 71 2.36 -6.95 0.68
CA THR A 71 3.23 -8.01 0.16
C THR A 71 4.07 -8.60 1.28
N HIS A 72 4.83 -9.66 1.01
CA HIS A 72 5.49 -10.45 2.02
C HIS A 72 7.00 -10.47 1.83
N GLU A 73 7.73 -10.46 2.96
CA GLU A 73 9.17 -10.69 2.98
C GLU A 73 9.49 -11.70 4.08
N TRP A 74 10.14 -12.80 3.74
CA TRP A 74 10.55 -13.81 4.72
C TRP A 74 11.84 -13.38 5.44
N SER A 75 11.90 -13.60 6.74
CA SER A 75 13.10 -13.45 7.56
C SER A 75 13.50 -14.80 8.14
N ASP A 76 14.60 -15.35 7.65
CA ASP A 76 15.18 -16.57 8.21
C ASP A 76 15.70 -16.36 9.65
N TRP A 77 16.25 -15.19 9.92
CA TRP A 77 16.72 -14.86 11.27
C TRP A 77 15.63 -14.89 12.32
N ARG A 78 14.41 -14.55 11.94
CA ARG A 78 13.26 -14.47 12.84
C ARG A 78 12.28 -15.61 12.66
N ASN A 79 12.52 -16.47 11.69
CA ASN A 79 11.56 -17.53 11.29
C ASN A 79 10.14 -16.95 11.15
N GLY A 80 10.01 -15.88 10.41
CA GLY A 80 8.74 -15.18 10.24
C GLY A 80 8.75 -14.22 9.08
N GLY A 81 7.58 -13.69 8.76
CA GLY A 81 7.39 -12.82 7.62
C GLY A 81 7.07 -11.38 8.01
N TRP A 82 7.68 -10.45 7.31
CA TRP A 82 7.28 -9.05 7.32
C TRP A 82 6.15 -8.83 6.33
N TRP A 83 5.18 -8.03 6.71
CA TRP A 83 4.20 -7.49 5.77
C TRP A 83 4.65 -6.10 5.32
N TRP A 84 4.78 -5.94 4.00
CA TRP A 84 5.10 -4.66 3.38
C TRP A 84 3.83 -3.94 2.95
N ILE A 85 3.69 -2.69 3.37
CA ILE A 85 2.61 -1.80 2.95
C ILE A 85 3.08 -1.05 1.70
N GLN A 86 2.36 -1.25 0.60
CA GLN A 86 2.70 -0.65 -0.69
C GLN A 86 1.46 -0.04 -1.34
N SER A 87 1.67 0.80 -2.34
CA SER A 87 0.61 1.35 -3.19
C SER A 87 -0.52 1.99 -2.39
N VAL A 88 -0.17 2.72 -1.35
CA VAL A 88 -1.15 3.43 -0.51
C VAL A 88 -1.70 4.63 -1.26
N TYR A 89 -3.01 4.71 -1.37
CA TYR A 89 -3.69 5.87 -1.93
C TYR A 89 -4.98 6.17 -1.19
N VAL A 90 -5.23 7.44 -0.97
CA VAL A 90 -6.50 7.95 -0.44
C VAL A 90 -7.02 8.99 -1.43
N MET A 91 -8.29 8.87 -1.80
CA MET A 91 -8.94 9.81 -2.70
C MET A 91 -8.81 11.24 -2.17
N PRO A 92 -8.55 12.24 -3.03
CA PRO A 92 -8.28 13.61 -2.57
C PRO A 92 -9.33 14.19 -1.64
N ASP A 93 -10.62 13.93 -1.91
CA ASP A 93 -11.74 14.41 -1.11
C ASP A 93 -11.90 13.69 0.24
N ALA A 94 -11.21 12.58 0.44
CA ALA A 94 -11.22 11.81 1.69
C ALA A 94 -9.94 11.95 2.51
N ARG A 95 -8.99 12.78 2.05
CA ARG A 95 -7.73 13.00 2.77
C ARG A 95 -7.93 13.82 4.04
N ARG A 96 -6.96 13.73 4.97
CA ARG A 96 -6.93 14.43 6.25
C ARG A 96 -8.13 14.14 7.16
N SER A 97 -8.71 12.97 6.99
CA SER A 97 -9.89 12.53 7.75
C SER A 97 -9.71 11.14 8.37
N GLY A 98 -8.46 10.68 8.48
CA GLY A 98 -8.12 9.45 9.19
C GLY A 98 -8.27 8.17 8.38
N VAL A 99 -8.48 8.21 7.07
CA VAL A 99 -8.63 7.01 6.23
C VAL A 99 -7.38 6.15 6.29
N PHE A 100 -6.20 6.73 6.09
CA PHE A 100 -4.95 5.97 6.14
C PHE A 100 -4.71 5.37 7.53
N SER A 101 -4.92 6.14 8.60
CA SER A 101 -4.76 5.64 9.97
C SER A 101 -5.70 4.47 10.26
N THR A 102 -6.91 4.50 9.72
CA THR A 102 -7.88 3.40 9.86
C THR A 102 -7.39 2.16 9.12
N MET A 103 -6.92 2.31 7.88
CA MET A 103 -6.32 1.20 7.12
C MET A 103 -5.10 0.61 7.85
N TYR A 104 -4.22 1.48 8.35
CA TYR A 104 -3.01 1.05 9.07
C TYR A 104 -3.37 0.22 10.31
N ARG A 105 -4.30 0.70 11.14
CA ARG A 105 -4.72 -0.03 12.35
C ARG A 105 -5.35 -1.38 12.03
N GLU A 106 -6.11 -1.45 10.95
CA GLU A 106 -6.66 -2.73 10.48
C GLU A 106 -5.55 -3.70 10.10
N ILE A 107 -4.56 -3.24 9.32
CA ILE A 107 -3.41 -4.06 8.94
C ILE A 107 -2.59 -4.48 10.16
N GLU A 108 -2.34 -3.56 11.08
CA GLU A 108 -1.61 -3.88 12.31
C GLU A 108 -2.32 -4.94 13.12
N SER A 109 -3.62 -4.81 13.31
CA SER A 109 -4.45 -5.79 14.01
C SER A 109 -4.39 -7.16 13.34
N ARG A 110 -4.55 -7.23 12.02
CA ARG A 110 -4.45 -8.49 11.27
C ARG A 110 -3.06 -9.12 11.35
N ALA A 111 -2.02 -8.31 11.21
CA ALA A 111 -0.64 -8.77 11.29
C ALA A 111 -0.33 -9.38 12.66
N ARG A 112 -0.76 -8.74 13.73
CA ARG A 112 -0.56 -9.22 15.12
C ARG A 112 -1.28 -10.54 15.40
N THR A 113 -2.37 -10.81 14.73
CA THR A 113 -3.17 -12.04 14.91
C THR A 113 -2.88 -13.13 13.88
N THR A 114 -2.06 -12.84 12.87
CA THR A 114 -1.69 -13.82 11.86
C THR A 114 -0.40 -14.54 12.28
N THR A 115 -0.47 -15.86 12.42
CA THR A 115 0.69 -16.67 12.80
C THR A 115 1.84 -16.47 11.83
N GLY A 116 3.04 -16.25 12.37
CA GLY A 116 4.26 -16.10 11.58
C GLY A 116 4.51 -14.69 11.03
N VAL A 117 3.62 -13.75 11.23
CA VAL A 117 3.85 -12.34 10.87
C VAL A 117 4.57 -11.64 12.02
N ILE A 118 5.71 -11.03 11.74
CA ILE A 118 6.59 -10.46 12.76
C ILE A 118 6.58 -8.93 12.80
N GLY A 119 6.01 -8.28 11.79
CA GLY A 119 5.93 -6.82 11.77
C GLY A 119 5.51 -6.27 10.43
N LEU A 120 5.50 -4.94 10.37
CA LEU A 120 5.15 -4.16 9.19
C LEU A 120 6.36 -3.38 8.69
N ARG A 121 6.48 -3.25 7.38
CA ARG A 121 7.49 -2.41 6.72
C ARG A 121 6.84 -1.59 5.62
N LEU A 122 7.43 -0.46 5.27
CA LEU A 122 7.05 0.33 4.11
C LEU A 122 8.24 1.16 3.62
N TYR A 123 8.14 1.61 2.36
CA TYR A 123 9.03 2.61 1.82
C TYR A 123 8.42 3.99 1.96
N VAL A 124 9.25 4.98 2.22
CA VAL A 124 8.86 6.38 2.17
C VAL A 124 9.99 7.16 1.52
N GLU A 125 9.66 8.10 0.66
CA GLU A 125 10.65 8.98 0.08
C GLU A 125 11.32 9.83 1.17
N LYS A 126 12.64 9.99 1.05
CA LYS A 126 13.45 10.71 2.05
C LYS A 126 12.97 12.12 2.29
N GLU A 127 12.40 12.76 1.28
CA GLU A 127 11.91 14.14 1.35
C GLU A 127 10.45 14.25 1.77
N ASN A 128 9.72 13.13 1.83
CA ASN A 128 8.32 13.12 2.25
C ASN A 128 8.22 13.11 3.78
N THR A 129 8.56 14.24 4.38
CA THR A 129 8.60 14.39 5.84
C THR A 129 7.21 14.30 6.49
N GLY A 130 6.16 14.71 5.77
CA GLY A 130 4.79 14.60 6.24
C GLY A 130 4.36 13.15 6.44
N ALA A 131 4.62 12.29 5.46
CA ALA A 131 4.34 10.86 5.57
C ALA A 131 5.17 10.21 6.68
N GLN A 132 6.45 10.57 6.79
CA GLN A 132 7.32 10.04 7.86
C GLN A 132 6.76 10.34 9.24
N LYS A 133 6.30 11.58 9.49
CA LYS A 133 5.67 11.95 10.75
C LYS A 133 4.39 11.15 11.02
N THR A 134 3.61 10.90 9.99
CA THR A 134 2.40 10.07 10.11
C THR A 134 2.75 8.64 10.55
N TYR A 135 3.77 8.05 9.93
CA TYR A 135 4.20 6.68 10.27
C TYR A 135 4.78 6.61 11.69
N GLU A 136 5.59 7.59 12.07
CA GLU A 136 6.13 7.69 13.44
C GLU A 136 5.02 7.85 14.47
N ALA A 137 4.01 8.67 14.19
CA ALA A 137 2.84 8.82 15.07
C ALA A 137 2.03 7.54 15.21
N LEU A 138 2.08 6.64 14.22
CA LEU A 138 1.45 5.31 14.28
C LEU A 138 2.32 4.25 14.95
N GLY A 139 3.53 4.61 15.40
CA GLY A 139 4.43 3.71 16.12
C GLY A 139 5.50 3.05 15.26
N MET A 140 5.65 3.43 14.01
CA MET A 140 6.75 2.97 13.17
C MET A 140 8.03 3.77 13.46
N GLU A 141 9.16 3.17 13.19
CA GLU A 141 10.47 3.81 13.35
C GLU A 141 11.29 3.65 12.07
N PRO A 142 12.20 4.59 11.76
CA PRO A 142 13.10 4.41 10.62
C PRO A 142 13.95 3.15 10.80
N ALA A 143 13.97 2.31 9.76
CA ALA A 143 14.84 1.14 9.75
C ALA A 143 16.30 1.56 9.53
N TYR A 144 17.21 0.75 10.07
CA TYR A 144 18.65 1.01 9.99
C TYR A 144 19.22 0.85 8.58
N TYR A 145 18.49 0.18 7.67
CA TYR A 145 19.00 -0.23 6.37
C TYR A 145 18.76 0.81 5.28
N SER A 146 19.73 0.94 4.37
CA SER A 146 19.52 1.63 3.08
C SER A 146 19.09 0.63 2.03
N LEU A 147 18.21 1.06 1.12
CA LEU A 147 17.76 0.25 0.01
C LEU A 147 18.67 0.44 -1.19
N TYR A 148 19.17 -0.65 -1.77
CA TYR A 148 19.90 -0.66 -3.03
C TYR A 148 19.10 -1.44 -4.07
N GLN A 149 19.09 -0.94 -5.32
CA GLN A 149 18.39 -1.64 -6.39
C GLN A 149 19.16 -1.58 -7.69
N ARG A 150 18.94 -2.57 -8.54
CA ARG A 150 19.39 -2.59 -9.93
C ARG A 150 18.28 -3.26 -10.76
N ALA A 151 17.57 -2.47 -11.55
CA ALA A 151 16.51 -2.97 -12.42
C ALA A 151 17.08 -3.46 -13.75
N TRP A 152 16.52 -4.54 -14.29
CA TRP A 152 16.91 -5.08 -15.59
C TRP A 152 16.22 -4.37 -16.76
N SER A 153 15.12 -3.69 -16.47
CA SER A 153 14.40 -2.83 -17.41
C SER A 153 14.09 -1.51 -16.74
N GLU A 154 13.89 -0.46 -17.54
CA GLU A 154 13.43 0.82 -16.99
C GLU A 154 12.06 0.62 -16.32
N PRO A 155 11.88 1.09 -15.07
CA PRO A 155 10.58 1.06 -14.44
C PRO A 155 9.57 1.87 -15.27
N PRO A 156 8.32 1.41 -15.39
CA PRO A 156 7.29 2.18 -16.09
C PRO A 156 7.20 3.62 -15.55
N GLY A 157 7.16 4.61 -16.45
CA GLY A 157 6.99 6.00 -16.07
C GLY A 157 8.25 6.75 -15.66
N LYS A 158 9.45 6.16 -15.74
CA LYS A 158 10.67 6.94 -15.53
C LYS A 158 10.87 7.89 -16.73
N PRO A 159 11.06 9.20 -16.50
CA PRO A 159 11.34 10.09 -17.63
C PRO A 159 12.64 9.69 -18.35
N ALA A 160 12.61 9.83 -19.65
CA ALA A 160 13.77 9.57 -20.49
C ALA A 160 14.92 10.54 -20.17
#